data_0ea4fadaa6f24b01d4f5c65d27c1336e
#
_entry.id   0ea4fadaa6f24b01d4f5c65d27c1336e
#
_cell.length_a   1.000
_cell.length_b   1.000
_cell.length_c   1.000
_cell.angle_alpha   90.00
_cell.angle_beta   90.00
_cell.angle_gamma   90.00
#
_symmetry.space_group_name_H-M   'P 1'
#
loop_
_entity.id
_entity.type
_entity.pdbx_description
1 polymer ?
#
loop_
_entity_poly.entity_id
_entity_poly.type
_entity_poly.pdbx_seq_one_letter_code
_entity_poly.pdbx_strand_id
1 'polypeptide(L)'
;FLDIEMAGMNGMETARQLRRLDRDVPLLFVTNMVQFALEGYEVDAADFIVKPVEYASFALRMDRLMRRLDREKERFLLVKQGSRTLRCDVREILYIESLNKKTILHRLTGENVVCTEPLYTMEKSLEGGFFRCHNAFLVNLDHVEALNAGEVVLHGERLPISKYRKKEFLAALANHRGRLL
;
A
#
# COMPACT_ATOMS: atom_id res chain seq x y z
N PHE A 1 -12.70 -8.85 -15.92
CA PHE A 1 -14.09 -9.29 -15.80
C PHE A 1 -14.24 -10.63 -16.50
N LEU A 2 -14.95 -11.57 -15.86
CA LEU A 2 -15.22 -12.90 -16.39
C LEU A 2 -16.73 -13.20 -16.30
N ASP A 3 -17.30 -13.71 -17.40
CA ASP A 3 -18.58 -14.42 -17.32
C ASP A 3 -18.29 -15.90 -17.07
N ILE A 4 -19.09 -16.55 -16.26
CA ILE A 4 -18.95 -18.00 -16.03
C ILE A 4 -19.48 -18.78 -17.25
N GLU A 5 -20.56 -18.29 -17.84
CA GLU A 5 -21.21 -18.92 -18.98
C GLU A 5 -20.56 -18.46 -20.29
N MET A 6 -19.46 -19.10 -20.67
CA MET A 6 -18.75 -18.86 -21.92
C MET A 6 -18.58 -20.15 -22.71
N ALA A 7 -18.60 -20.05 -24.04
CA ALA A 7 -18.34 -21.19 -24.92
C ALA A 7 -16.90 -21.68 -24.79
N GLY A 8 -16.68 -22.97 -24.68
CA GLY A 8 -15.36 -23.59 -24.49
C GLY A 8 -14.93 -23.61 -23.03
N MET A 9 -13.86 -22.88 -22.67
CA MET A 9 -13.41 -22.76 -21.29
C MET A 9 -14.33 -21.83 -20.51
N ASN A 10 -14.91 -22.29 -19.42
CA ASN A 10 -15.79 -21.47 -18.59
C ASN A 10 -14.99 -20.45 -17.74
N GLY A 11 -15.71 -19.45 -17.16
CA GLY A 11 -15.07 -18.37 -16.40
C GLY A 11 -14.35 -18.85 -15.15
N MET A 12 -14.80 -19.91 -14.49
CA MET A 12 -14.15 -20.47 -13.31
C MET A 12 -12.82 -21.17 -13.67
N GLU A 13 -12.80 -21.91 -14.76
CA GLU A 13 -11.57 -22.55 -15.28
C GLU A 13 -10.56 -21.48 -15.71
N THR A 14 -11.04 -20.42 -16.39
CA THR A 14 -10.23 -19.26 -16.78
C THR A 14 -9.63 -18.60 -15.54
N ALA A 15 -10.43 -18.37 -14.49
CA ALA A 15 -9.95 -17.79 -13.24
C ALA A 15 -8.87 -18.65 -12.56
N ARG A 16 -9.07 -19.99 -12.49
CA ARG A 16 -8.06 -20.91 -11.95
C ARG A 16 -6.75 -20.86 -12.73
N GLN A 17 -6.81 -20.76 -14.05
CA GLN A 17 -5.60 -20.61 -14.88
C GLN A 17 -4.91 -19.26 -14.66
N LEU A 18 -5.68 -18.17 -14.58
CA LEU A 18 -5.14 -16.86 -14.28
C LEU A 18 -4.42 -16.83 -12.92
N ARG A 19 -4.98 -17.48 -11.89
CA ARG A 19 -4.34 -17.57 -10.56
C ARG A 19 -3.00 -18.32 -10.56
N ARG A 20 -2.76 -19.21 -11.53
CA ARG A 20 -1.46 -19.86 -11.70
C ARG A 20 -0.41 -18.92 -12.31
N LEU A 21 -0.85 -17.95 -13.12
CA LEU A 21 0.01 -16.97 -13.79
C LEU A 21 0.20 -15.71 -12.97
N ASP A 22 -0.87 -15.23 -12.36
CA ASP A 22 -0.90 -14.02 -11.54
C ASP A 22 -1.88 -14.21 -10.38
N ARG A 23 -1.34 -14.23 -9.16
CA ARG A 23 -2.13 -14.42 -7.92
C ARG A 23 -2.85 -13.15 -7.47
N ASP A 24 -2.34 -11.99 -7.88
CA ASP A 24 -2.76 -10.70 -7.35
C ASP A 24 -3.76 -9.98 -8.28
N VAL A 25 -3.90 -10.41 -9.54
CA VAL A 25 -4.84 -9.77 -10.47
C VAL A 25 -6.28 -9.82 -9.92
N PRO A 26 -6.98 -8.69 -9.78
CA PRO A 26 -8.35 -8.69 -9.29
C PRO A 26 -9.30 -9.32 -10.31
N LEU A 27 -10.04 -10.33 -9.88
CA LEU A 27 -11.03 -11.03 -10.69
C LEU A 27 -12.44 -10.64 -10.26
N LEU A 28 -13.28 -10.18 -11.20
CA LEU A 28 -14.70 -9.96 -10.99
C LEU A 28 -15.51 -10.87 -11.90
N PHE A 29 -16.44 -11.59 -11.32
CA PHE A 29 -17.41 -12.34 -12.09
C PHE A 29 -18.65 -11.49 -12.38
N VAL A 30 -19.13 -11.53 -13.64
CA VAL A 30 -20.37 -10.88 -14.07
C VAL A 30 -21.19 -11.92 -14.82
N THR A 31 -22.18 -12.54 -14.15
CA THR A 31 -22.82 -13.75 -14.67
C THR A 31 -24.26 -13.91 -14.17
N ASN A 32 -25.04 -14.79 -14.82
CA ASN A 32 -26.34 -15.26 -14.32
C ASN A 32 -26.22 -16.45 -13.35
N MET A 33 -25.04 -17.06 -13.28
CA MET A 33 -24.79 -18.30 -12.55
C MET A 33 -24.52 -18.08 -11.06
N VAL A 34 -25.55 -17.73 -10.28
CA VAL A 34 -25.45 -17.39 -8.84
C VAL A 34 -24.90 -18.55 -8.00
N GLN A 35 -25.14 -19.79 -8.40
CA GLN A 35 -24.68 -20.98 -7.70
C GLN A 35 -23.15 -21.08 -7.59
N PHE A 36 -22.41 -20.43 -8.49
CA PHE A 36 -20.95 -20.41 -8.47
C PHE A 36 -20.36 -19.32 -7.55
N ALA A 37 -21.17 -18.54 -6.87
CA ALA A 37 -20.67 -17.48 -5.99
C ALA A 37 -19.77 -18.03 -4.87
N LEU A 38 -20.06 -19.22 -4.35
CA LEU A 38 -19.21 -19.89 -3.35
C LEU A 38 -17.87 -20.35 -3.93
N GLU A 39 -17.85 -20.86 -5.17
CA GLU A 39 -16.60 -21.24 -5.84
C GLU A 39 -15.72 -20.02 -6.18
N GLY A 40 -16.29 -18.82 -6.27
CA GLY A 40 -15.55 -17.58 -6.41
C GLY A 40 -14.52 -17.35 -5.29
N TYR A 41 -14.78 -17.85 -4.08
CA TYR A 41 -13.83 -17.80 -2.97
C TYR A 41 -12.58 -18.66 -3.22
N GLU A 42 -12.70 -19.79 -3.90
CA GLU A 42 -11.56 -20.66 -4.22
C GLU A 42 -10.53 -19.99 -5.12
N VAL A 43 -10.98 -19.04 -5.96
CA VAL A 43 -10.13 -18.27 -6.88
C VAL A 43 -9.85 -16.86 -6.36
N ASP A 44 -10.15 -16.59 -5.09
CA ASP A 44 -10.00 -15.27 -4.47
C ASP A 44 -10.57 -14.13 -5.35
N ALA A 45 -11.83 -14.29 -5.76
CA ALA A 45 -12.53 -13.30 -6.56
C ALA A 45 -12.73 -12.01 -5.75
N ALA A 46 -12.43 -10.87 -6.37
CA ALA A 46 -12.58 -9.57 -5.73
C ALA A 46 -14.06 -9.19 -5.54
N ASP A 47 -14.93 -9.60 -6.47
CA ASP A 47 -16.38 -9.43 -6.37
C ASP A 47 -17.12 -10.36 -7.34
N PHE A 48 -18.45 -10.51 -7.10
CA PHE A 48 -19.36 -11.30 -7.90
C PHE A 48 -20.64 -10.50 -8.19
N ILE A 49 -20.91 -10.22 -9.47
CA ILE A 49 -22.02 -9.39 -9.91
C ILE A 49 -23.00 -10.24 -10.70
N VAL A 50 -24.26 -10.23 -10.30
CA VAL A 50 -25.34 -10.96 -10.97
C VAL A 50 -25.93 -10.08 -12.05
N LYS A 51 -26.14 -10.64 -13.25
CA LYS A 51 -26.90 -9.98 -14.33
C LYS A 51 -28.41 -9.97 -13.99
N PRO A 52 -29.16 -8.91 -14.36
CA PRO A 52 -28.74 -7.71 -15.08
C PRO A 52 -27.89 -6.76 -14.24
N VAL A 53 -26.85 -6.19 -14.84
CA VAL A 53 -25.93 -5.29 -14.13
C VAL A 53 -26.56 -3.91 -14.03
N GLU A 54 -26.94 -3.53 -12.82
CA GLU A 54 -27.42 -2.18 -12.54
C GLU A 54 -26.24 -1.22 -12.38
N TYR A 55 -26.23 -0.12 -13.12
CA TYR A 55 -25.11 0.82 -13.18
C TYR A 55 -24.71 1.37 -11.80
N ALA A 56 -25.67 1.78 -10.98
CA ALA A 56 -25.37 2.34 -9.65
C ALA A 56 -24.67 1.33 -8.74
N SER A 57 -25.13 0.08 -8.73
CA SER A 57 -24.52 -1.02 -7.98
C SER A 57 -23.12 -1.33 -8.50
N PHE A 58 -22.94 -1.40 -9.81
CA PHE A 58 -21.65 -1.63 -10.46
C PHE A 58 -20.64 -0.52 -10.13
N ALA A 59 -21.04 0.75 -10.28
CA ALA A 59 -20.18 1.89 -10.00
C ALA A 59 -19.69 1.89 -8.54
N LEU A 60 -20.55 1.60 -7.57
CA LEU A 60 -20.19 1.52 -6.16
C LEU A 60 -19.18 0.39 -5.88
N ARG A 61 -19.36 -0.79 -6.50
CA ARG A 61 -18.45 -1.93 -6.36
C ARG A 61 -17.10 -1.63 -6.97
N MET A 62 -17.08 -1.02 -8.17
CA MET A 62 -15.85 -0.61 -8.84
C MET A 62 -15.09 0.43 -8.03
N ASP A 63 -15.77 1.43 -7.47
CA ASP A 63 -15.14 2.44 -6.63
C ASP A 63 -14.47 1.82 -5.37
N ARG A 64 -15.13 0.85 -4.73
CA ARG A 64 -14.54 0.09 -3.63
C ARG A 64 -13.31 -0.70 -4.05
N LEU A 65 -13.39 -1.39 -5.19
CA LEU A 65 -12.27 -2.16 -5.74
C LEU A 65 -11.08 -1.26 -6.08
N MET A 66 -11.32 -0.15 -6.77
CA MET A 66 -10.27 0.80 -7.13
C MET A 66 -9.56 1.37 -5.90
N ARG A 67 -10.31 1.76 -4.86
CA ARG A 67 -9.72 2.21 -3.59
C ARG A 67 -8.89 1.12 -2.91
N ARG A 68 -9.30 -0.15 -2.98
CA ARG A 68 -8.52 -1.27 -2.45
C ARG A 68 -7.21 -1.44 -3.22
N LEU A 69 -7.26 -1.41 -4.55
CA LEU A 69 -6.09 -1.53 -5.42
C LEU A 69 -5.10 -0.38 -5.25
N ASP A 70 -5.59 0.85 -5.08
CA ASP A 70 -4.75 2.01 -4.82
C ASP A 70 -4.03 1.86 -3.47
N ARG A 71 -4.73 1.44 -2.42
CA ARG A 71 -4.10 1.13 -1.12
C ARG A 71 -3.06 0.01 -1.21
N GLU A 72 -3.28 -1.00 -2.04
CA GLU A 72 -2.31 -2.09 -2.25
C GLU A 72 -1.09 -1.63 -3.05
N LYS A 73 -1.24 -0.72 -4.01
CA LYS A 73 -0.10 -0.10 -4.73
C LYS A 73 0.75 0.76 -3.80
N GLU A 74 0.11 1.54 -2.94
CA GLU A 74 0.78 2.37 -1.93
C GLU A 74 1.50 1.53 -0.86
N ARG A 75 1.18 0.25 -0.75
CA ARG A 75 1.74 -0.65 0.25
C ARG A 75 3.21 -1.01 0.02
N PHE A 76 3.70 -0.91 -1.21
CA PHE A 76 5.05 -1.36 -1.53
C PHE A 76 5.87 -0.26 -2.19
N LEU A 77 7.08 -0.07 -1.66
CA LEU A 77 8.11 0.77 -2.24
C LEU A 77 9.11 -0.10 -3.01
N LEU A 78 9.37 0.24 -4.27
CA LEU A 78 10.43 -0.39 -5.06
C LEU A 78 11.73 0.39 -4.87
N VAL A 79 12.73 -0.26 -4.31
CA VAL A 79 14.02 0.35 -3.97
C VAL A 79 15.15 -0.32 -4.75
N LYS A 80 15.98 0.49 -5.41
CA LYS A 80 17.17 0.00 -6.13
C LYS A 80 18.36 -0.13 -5.18
N GLN A 81 18.85 -1.35 -5.01
CA GLN A 81 20.06 -1.65 -4.26
C GLN A 81 21.11 -2.26 -5.21
N GLY A 82 21.99 -1.44 -5.74
CA GLY A 82 22.91 -1.86 -6.80
C GLY A 82 22.15 -2.32 -8.07
N SER A 83 22.38 -3.56 -8.48
CA SER A 83 21.70 -4.19 -9.65
C SER A 83 20.35 -4.84 -9.29
N ARG A 84 19.98 -4.87 -8.01
CA ARG A 84 18.73 -5.51 -7.54
C ARG A 84 17.66 -4.47 -7.29
N THR A 85 16.41 -4.81 -7.60
CA THR A 85 15.24 -4.05 -7.16
C THR A 85 14.56 -4.83 -6.05
N LEU A 86 14.43 -4.21 -4.88
CA LEU A 86 13.76 -4.77 -3.71
C LEU A 86 12.36 -4.20 -3.60
N ARG A 87 11.40 -5.04 -3.28
CA ARG A 87 10.03 -4.66 -2.92
C ARG A 87 9.94 -4.61 -1.40
N CYS A 88 9.78 -3.40 -0.86
CA CYS A 88 9.67 -3.16 0.58
C CYS A 88 8.22 -2.87 0.96
N ASP A 89 7.65 -3.58 1.92
CA ASP A 89 6.34 -3.22 2.50
C ASP A 89 6.48 -1.90 3.27
N VAL A 90 5.74 -0.89 2.85
CA VAL A 90 5.78 0.46 3.43
C VAL A 90 5.42 0.45 4.92
N ARG A 91 4.55 -0.47 5.34
CA ARG A 91 4.12 -0.62 6.75
C ARG A 91 5.24 -1.14 7.66
N GLU A 92 6.24 -1.83 7.09
CA GLU A 92 7.41 -2.28 7.84
C GLU A 92 8.50 -1.21 7.96
N ILE A 93 8.40 -0.10 7.22
CA ILE A 93 9.39 0.98 7.27
C ILE A 93 9.03 1.91 8.42
N LEU A 94 9.90 1.99 9.43
CA LEU A 94 9.77 2.91 10.55
C LEU A 94 10.08 4.34 10.15
N TYR A 95 11.25 4.51 9.55
CA TYR A 95 11.73 5.79 9.04
C TYR A 95 12.79 5.58 7.97
N ILE A 96 13.06 6.62 7.21
CA ILE A 96 14.08 6.64 6.19
C ILE A 96 15.08 7.73 6.53
N GLU A 97 16.37 7.36 6.53
CA GLU A 97 17.49 8.23 6.88
C GLU A 97 18.33 8.55 5.65
N SER A 98 18.76 9.80 5.52
CA SER A 98 19.80 10.20 4.58
C SER A 98 21.13 10.37 5.33
N LEU A 99 22.07 9.48 5.07
CA LEU A 99 23.40 9.46 5.71
C LEU A 99 24.49 9.22 4.67
N ASN A 100 25.52 10.08 4.63
CA ASN A 100 26.69 9.94 3.76
C ASN A 100 26.33 9.69 2.27
N LYS A 101 25.40 10.48 1.71
CA LYS A 101 24.91 10.34 0.32
C LYS A 101 24.20 9.01 0.03
N LYS A 102 23.82 8.26 1.04
CA LYS A 102 23.00 7.06 0.96
C LYS A 102 21.67 7.28 1.65
N THR A 103 20.69 6.54 1.24
CA THR A 103 19.36 6.49 1.88
C THR A 103 19.20 5.12 2.51
N ILE A 104 18.85 5.09 3.79
CA ILE A 104 18.72 3.89 4.60
C ILE A 104 17.25 3.79 5.03
N LEU A 105 16.57 2.71 4.65
CA LEU A 105 15.24 2.36 5.13
C LEU A 105 15.40 1.53 6.40
N HIS A 106 15.02 2.10 7.53
CA HIS A 106 14.99 1.40 8.83
C HIS A 106 13.66 0.66 8.97
N ARG A 107 13.71 -0.65 9.15
CA ARG A 107 12.54 -1.53 9.12
C ARG A 107 12.23 -2.14 10.49
N LEU A 108 10.95 -2.44 10.72
CA LEU A 108 10.48 -3.18 11.91
C LEU A 108 11.10 -4.56 11.99
N THR A 109 11.16 -5.24 10.84
CA THR A 109 11.62 -6.62 10.72
C THR A 109 12.66 -6.73 9.63
N GLY A 110 13.64 -7.62 9.86
CA GLY A 110 14.70 -7.86 8.89
C GLY A 110 15.81 -6.79 8.87
N GLU A 111 16.64 -6.87 7.86
CA GLU A 111 17.78 -5.96 7.70
C GLU A 111 17.33 -4.62 7.08
N ASN A 112 18.04 -3.56 7.46
CA ASN A 112 17.87 -2.26 6.85
C ASN A 112 18.25 -2.29 5.36
N VAL A 113 17.50 -1.57 4.54
CA VAL A 113 17.76 -1.49 3.11
C VAL A 113 18.51 -0.19 2.80
N VAL A 114 19.68 -0.33 2.19
CA VAL A 114 20.52 0.82 1.80
C VAL A 114 20.42 1.02 0.29
N CYS A 115 20.12 2.24 -0.12
CA CYS A 115 20.03 2.63 -1.53
C CYS A 115 20.67 4.00 -1.80
N THR A 116 20.73 4.39 -3.08
CA THR A 116 21.27 5.68 -3.51
C THR A 116 20.20 6.69 -3.91
N GLU A 117 18.94 6.30 -3.88
CA GLU A 117 17.83 7.20 -4.21
C GLU A 117 17.74 8.34 -3.18
N PRO A 118 17.64 9.60 -3.62
CA PRO A 118 17.57 10.73 -2.70
C PRO A 118 16.31 10.70 -1.83
N LEU A 119 16.42 11.20 -0.59
CA LEU A 119 15.30 11.24 0.37
C LEU A 119 14.07 11.99 -0.17
N TYR A 120 14.25 13.03 -1.00
CA TYR A 120 13.13 13.76 -1.61
C TYR A 120 12.33 12.91 -2.61
N THR A 121 12.98 11.96 -3.28
CA THR A 121 12.30 11.01 -4.19
C THR A 121 11.43 10.05 -3.39
N MET A 122 11.97 9.54 -2.26
CA MET A 122 11.22 8.70 -1.33
C MET A 122 10.01 9.45 -0.74
N GLU A 123 10.21 10.71 -0.34
CA GLU A 123 9.14 11.56 0.19
C GLU A 123 7.96 11.67 -0.79
N LYS A 124 8.23 11.89 -2.09
CA LYS A 124 7.20 11.93 -3.13
C LYS A 124 6.50 10.60 -3.35
N SER A 125 7.25 9.49 -3.29
CA SER A 125 6.69 8.15 -3.50
C SER A 125 5.85 7.65 -2.32
N LEU A 126 6.00 8.27 -1.13
CA LEU A 126 5.36 7.87 0.12
C LEU A 126 4.40 8.96 0.64
N GLU A 127 3.83 9.76 -0.25
CA GLU A 127 2.89 10.82 0.11
C GLU A 127 1.70 10.28 0.91
N GLY A 128 1.36 11.00 2.00
CA GLY A 128 0.20 10.72 2.85
C GLY A 128 0.46 9.82 4.06
N GLY A 129 1.50 8.97 4.04
CA GLY A 129 1.86 8.10 5.16
C GLY A 129 3.16 8.49 5.86
N PHE A 130 4.00 9.30 5.21
CA PHE A 130 5.29 9.72 5.73
C PHE A 130 5.39 11.23 5.84
N PHE A 131 6.20 11.68 6.79
CA PHE A 131 6.50 13.10 6.98
C PHE A 131 7.98 13.34 7.17
N ARG A 132 8.53 14.30 6.43
CA ARG A 132 9.93 14.71 6.57
C ARG A 132 10.10 15.63 7.77
N CYS A 133 10.45 15.06 8.92
CA CYS A 133 10.60 15.80 10.17
C CYS A 133 11.94 16.55 10.28
N HIS A 134 12.96 16.11 9.53
CA HIS A 134 14.31 16.68 9.51
C HIS A 134 14.94 16.59 8.12
N ASN A 135 16.01 17.32 7.85
CA ASN A 135 16.74 17.23 6.58
C ASN A 135 17.19 15.81 6.24
N ALA A 136 17.51 15.03 7.26
CA ALA A 136 18.01 13.68 7.14
C ALA A 136 16.95 12.60 7.41
N PHE A 137 15.74 12.94 7.89
CA PHE A 137 14.77 11.96 8.34
C PHE A 137 13.37 12.15 7.75
N LEU A 138 12.83 11.07 7.21
CA LEU A 138 11.45 10.92 6.76
C LEU A 138 10.82 9.81 7.62
N VAL A 139 9.83 10.13 8.44
CA VAL A 139 9.23 9.23 9.42
C VAL A 139 7.87 8.71 8.95
N ASN A 140 7.59 7.46 9.23
CA ASN A 140 6.28 6.86 9.01
C ASN A 140 5.32 7.28 10.14
N LEU A 141 4.22 7.92 9.77
CA LEU A 141 3.24 8.45 10.73
C LEU A 141 2.47 7.34 11.47
N ASP A 142 2.36 6.14 10.89
CA ASP A 142 1.73 4.99 11.53
C ASP A 142 2.51 4.50 12.76
N HIS A 143 3.82 4.72 12.78
CA HIS A 143 4.73 4.24 13.83
C HIS A 143 5.10 5.30 14.87
N VAL A 144 4.55 6.52 14.77
CA VAL A 144 4.83 7.58 15.73
C VAL A 144 4.12 7.28 17.06
N GLU A 145 4.92 7.05 18.11
CA GLU A 145 4.45 6.79 19.47
C GLU A 145 4.27 8.08 20.27
N ALA A 146 5.28 8.96 20.18
CA ALA A 146 5.30 10.21 20.93
C ALA A 146 6.07 11.33 20.21
N LEU A 147 5.75 12.57 20.57
CA LEU A 147 6.51 13.74 20.24
C LEU A 147 6.98 14.42 21.52
N ASN A 148 8.27 14.34 21.80
CA ASN A 148 8.91 15.01 22.92
C ASN A 148 9.45 16.39 22.50
N ALA A 149 10.10 17.10 23.42
CA ALA A 149 10.61 18.45 23.18
C ALA A 149 11.74 18.48 22.12
N GLY A 150 11.40 18.31 20.84
CA GLY A 150 12.34 18.36 19.72
C GLY A 150 12.69 16.99 19.11
N GLU A 151 12.02 15.93 19.53
CA GLU A 151 12.23 14.56 19.04
C GLU A 151 10.92 13.84 18.75
N VAL A 152 10.92 13.04 17.70
CA VAL A 152 9.87 12.06 17.37
C VAL A 152 10.33 10.70 17.89
N VAL A 153 9.44 9.98 18.57
CA VAL A 153 9.72 8.63 19.11
C VAL A 153 8.97 7.60 18.27
N LEU A 154 9.70 6.58 17.77
CA LEU A 154 9.19 5.45 16.99
C LEU A 154 9.88 4.17 17.50
N HIS A 155 9.13 3.23 18.03
CA HIS A 155 9.67 1.93 18.51
C HIS A 155 10.94 2.03 19.34
N GLY A 156 10.98 3.01 20.26
CA GLY A 156 12.15 3.28 21.12
C GLY A 156 13.24 4.13 20.48
N GLU A 157 13.25 4.33 19.16
CA GLU A 157 14.17 5.23 18.46
C GLU A 157 13.73 6.69 18.62
N ARG A 158 14.69 7.59 18.81
CA ARG A 158 14.46 9.02 18.96
C ARG A 158 15.10 9.78 17.82
N LEU A 159 14.29 10.41 16.99
CA LEU A 159 14.73 11.15 15.83
C LEU A 159 14.50 12.65 16.02
N PRO A 160 15.47 13.51 15.63
CA PRO A 160 15.31 14.95 15.76
C PRO A 160 14.22 15.48 14.84
N ILE A 161 13.44 16.42 15.34
CA ILE A 161 12.51 17.21 14.52
C ILE A 161 13.02 18.65 14.40
N SER A 162 13.02 19.16 13.16
CA SER A 162 13.34 20.56 12.92
C SER A 162 12.32 21.49 13.58
N LYS A 163 12.81 22.52 14.30
CA LYS A 163 11.97 23.49 14.99
C LYS A 163 10.87 24.09 14.09
N TYR A 164 11.19 24.36 12.84
CA TYR A 164 10.26 24.95 11.87
C TYR A 164 9.22 23.95 11.36
N ARG A 165 9.48 22.65 11.41
CA ARG A 165 8.58 21.61 10.92
C ARG A 165 7.65 21.01 11.97
N LYS A 166 7.85 21.37 13.26
CA LYS A 166 7.08 20.81 14.37
C LYS A 166 5.56 21.04 14.23
N LYS A 167 5.16 22.25 13.84
CA LYS A 167 3.73 22.61 13.67
C LYS A 167 3.09 21.81 12.53
N GLU A 168 3.77 21.74 11.40
CA GLU A 168 3.32 20.98 10.21
C GLU A 168 3.25 19.48 10.52
N PHE A 169 4.23 18.95 11.26
CA PHE A 169 4.26 17.55 11.70
C PHE A 169 3.04 17.19 12.55
N LEU A 170 2.70 18.02 13.55
CA LEU A 170 1.52 17.81 14.39
C LEU A 170 0.23 17.83 13.58
N ALA A 171 0.12 18.74 12.64
CA ALA A 171 -1.03 18.80 11.73
C ALA A 171 -1.12 17.56 10.84
N ALA A 172 0.02 17.11 10.27
CA ALA A 172 0.08 15.90 9.46
C ALA A 172 -0.30 14.66 10.26
N LEU A 173 0.19 14.53 11.49
CA LEU A 173 -0.12 13.41 12.38
C LEU A 173 -1.61 13.37 12.77
N ALA A 174 -2.21 14.54 13.07
CA ALA A 174 -3.63 14.63 13.38
C ALA A 174 -4.51 14.25 12.18
N ASN A 175 -4.17 14.74 10.97
CA ASN A 175 -4.88 14.42 9.74
C ASN A 175 -4.73 12.93 9.36
N HIS A 176 -3.56 12.35 9.60
CA HIS A 176 -3.29 10.94 9.32
C HIS A 176 -4.15 10.02 10.21
N ARG A 177 -4.19 10.28 11.51
CA ARG A 177 -5.03 9.52 12.45
C ARG A 177 -6.54 9.71 12.21
N GLY A 178 -6.97 10.89 11.76
CA GLY A 178 -8.37 11.15 11.39
C GLY A 178 -8.85 10.41 10.13
N ARG A 179 -7.93 9.88 9.31
CA ARG A 179 -8.26 9.03 8.15
C ARG A 179 -8.41 7.54 8.52
N LEU A 180 -7.98 7.16 9.72
CA LEU A 180 -8.06 5.78 10.22
C LEU A 180 -9.34 5.49 11.00
N LEU A 181 -10.13 6.52 11.30
CA LEU A 181 -11.46 6.47 11.93
C LEU A 181 -12.57 6.64 10.89
#